data_2839399b83fcb847a4dd828cc2dd0a98
#
_entry.id   2839399b83fcb847a4dd828cc2dd0a98
#
_cell.length_a   1.000
_cell.length_b   1.000
_cell.length_c   1.000
_cell.angle_alpha   90.00
_cell.angle_beta   90.00
_cell.angle_gamma   90.00
#
_symmetry.space_group_name_H-M   'P 1'
#
loop_
_entity.id
_entity.type
_entity.pdbx_description
1 polymer ?
#
loop_
_entity_poly.entity_id
_entity_poly.type
_entity_poly.pdbx_seq_one_letter_code
_entity_poly.pdbx_strand_id
1 'polypeptide(L)'
;GISLIAKIPTVAAGIYRMRFGKGEPIPPDNSLDWGANYSHMLGLSNKDEHLKKLMRLYLTLHCDHEGGNASTFTSLVVSSTLSDVYYSVAAGLNALAGPLHGRANQECLRFVLEIKDNFDSNSISSWEMHL
;
A
#
# COMPACT_ATOMS: atom_id res chain seq x y z
N GLY A 1 18.83 -5.31 -0.68
CA GLY A 1 17.67 -4.62 -1.26
C GLY A 1 16.60 -5.57 -1.75
N ILE A 2 16.84 -6.35 -2.81
CA ILE A 2 15.84 -7.25 -3.47
C ILE A 2 15.18 -8.22 -2.49
N SER A 3 15.96 -8.85 -1.61
CA SER A 3 15.40 -9.75 -0.59
C SER A 3 14.42 -9.06 0.36
N LEU A 4 14.64 -7.78 0.69
CA LEU A 4 13.73 -7.01 1.52
C LEU A 4 12.44 -6.69 0.76
N ILE A 5 12.54 -6.27 -0.50
CA ILE A 5 11.38 -6.04 -1.37
C ILE A 5 10.50 -7.29 -1.45
N ALA A 6 11.11 -8.47 -1.60
CA ALA A 6 10.37 -9.73 -1.65
C ALA A 6 9.64 -10.07 -0.33
N LYS A 7 10.17 -9.67 0.82
CA LYS A 7 9.62 -9.98 2.15
C LYS A 7 8.57 -8.99 2.67
N ILE A 8 8.67 -7.72 2.28
CA ILE A 8 7.79 -6.66 2.79
C ILE A 8 6.30 -6.98 2.60
N PRO A 9 5.82 -7.47 1.44
CA PRO A 9 4.40 -7.80 1.27
C PRO A 9 3.88 -8.83 2.28
N THR A 10 4.69 -9.83 2.61
CA THR A 10 4.32 -10.85 3.61
C THR A 10 4.17 -10.24 5.00
N VAL A 11 5.11 -9.37 5.39
CA VAL A 11 5.06 -8.65 6.67
C VAL A 11 3.86 -7.71 6.72
N ALA A 12 3.64 -6.93 5.66
CA ALA A 12 2.53 -5.98 5.58
C ALA A 12 1.17 -6.69 5.63
N ALA A 13 1.01 -7.79 4.90
CA ALA A 13 -0.22 -8.59 4.94
C ALA A 13 -0.44 -9.23 6.31
N GLY A 14 0.60 -9.73 6.97
CA GLY A 14 0.53 -10.27 8.33
C GLY A 14 0.08 -9.21 9.34
N ILE A 15 0.66 -8.01 9.30
CA ILE A 15 0.27 -6.87 10.15
C ILE A 15 -1.20 -6.49 9.90
N TYR A 16 -1.62 -6.40 8.64
CA TYR A 16 -3.00 -6.10 8.27
C TYR A 16 -3.96 -7.13 8.87
N ARG A 17 -3.71 -8.41 8.68
CA ARG A 17 -4.56 -9.48 9.18
C ARG A 17 -4.67 -9.46 10.70
N MET A 18 -3.54 -9.31 11.38
CA MET A 18 -3.47 -9.19 12.84
C MET A 18 -4.25 -7.96 13.33
N ARG A 19 -4.00 -6.80 12.74
CA ARG A 19 -4.61 -5.51 13.15
C ARG A 19 -6.12 -5.49 13.00
N PHE A 20 -6.65 -6.15 11.97
CA PHE A 20 -8.08 -6.16 11.64
C PHE A 20 -8.79 -7.47 11.99
N GLY A 21 -8.18 -8.33 12.79
CA GLY A 21 -8.78 -9.58 13.25
C GLY A 21 -9.18 -10.54 12.12
N LYS A 22 -8.38 -10.58 11.03
CA LYS A 22 -8.65 -11.40 9.83
C LYS A 22 -8.12 -12.84 9.93
N GLY A 23 -7.77 -13.28 11.13
CA GLY A 23 -7.20 -14.62 11.38
C GLY A 23 -5.69 -14.68 11.13
N GLU A 24 -5.15 -15.90 11.11
CA GLU A 24 -3.73 -16.17 10.94
C GLU A 24 -3.16 -15.64 9.62
N PRO A 25 -1.86 -15.30 9.57
CA PRO A 25 -1.21 -14.93 8.33
C PRO A 25 -1.36 -16.01 7.25
N ILE A 26 -1.67 -15.59 6.03
CA ILE A 26 -1.76 -16.50 4.87
C ILE A 26 -0.35 -16.58 4.26
N PRO A 27 0.20 -17.79 4.08
CA PRO A 27 1.50 -17.96 3.44
C PRO A 27 1.45 -17.55 1.96
N PRO A 28 2.59 -17.11 1.38
CA PRO A 28 2.66 -16.81 -0.05
C PRO A 28 2.41 -18.06 -0.90
N ASP A 29 1.77 -17.88 -2.03
CA ASP A 29 1.57 -18.88 -3.08
C ASP A 29 2.62 -18.66 -4.19
N ASN A 30 3.52 -19.63 -4.36
CA ASN A 30 4.62 -19.55 -5.32
C ASN A 30 4.16 -19.57 -6.79
N SER A 31 2.90 -19.89 -7.07
CA SER A 31 2.33 -19.85 -8.41
C SER A 31 1.88 -18.45 -8.83
N LEU A 32 1.79 -17.51 -7.89
CA LEU A 32 1.32 -16.14 -8.10
C LEU A 32 2.49 -15.18 -8.26
N ASP A 33 2.31 -14.18 -9.11
CA ASP A 33 3.22 -13.04 -9.17
C ASP A 33 3.14 -12.17 -7.90
N TRP A 34 4.05 -11.23 -7.77
CA TRP A 34 4.21 -10.40 -6.57
C TRP A 34 2.95 -9.62 -6.17
N GLY A 35 2.25 -9.01 -7.15
CA GLY A 35 1.02 -8.24 -6.90
C GLY A 35 -0.18 -9.12 -6.56
N ALA A 36 -0.38 -10.21 -7.32
CA ALA A 36 -1.42 -11.19 -7.05
C ALA A 36 -1.20 -11.90 -5.71
N ASN A 37 0.05 -12.18 -5.37
CA ASN A 37 0.43 -12.81 -4.11
C ASN A 37 0.14 -11.90 -2.91
N TYR A 38 0.39 -10.60 -3.04
CA TYR A 38 0.02 -9.64 -1.99
C TYR A 38 -1.50 -9.64 -1.75
N SER A 39 -2.31 -9.61 -2.81
CA SER A 39 -3.77 -9.74 -2.73
C SER A 39 -4.21 -11.03 -2.04
N HIS A 40 -3.56 -12.16 -2.38
CA HIS A 40 -3.78 -13.46 -1.75
C HIS A 40 -3.48 -13.43 -0.23
N MET A 41 -2.32 -12.94 0.16
CA MET A 41 -1.90 -12.87 1.56
C MET A 41 -2.78 -11.93 2.41
N LEU A 42 -3.39 -10.91 1.81
CA LEU A 42 -4.39 -10.08 2.48
C LEU A 42 -5.70 -10.83 2.77
N GLY A 43 -5.93 -11.98 2.12
CA GLY A 43 -7.15 -12.78 2.23
C GLY A 43 -8.27 -12.26 1.34
N LEU A 44 -7.93 -11.50 0.30
CA LEU A 44 -8.86 -11.06 -0.73
C LEU A 44 -9.07 -12.21 -1.73
N SER A 45 -10.24 -12.24 -2.38
CA SER A 45 -10.60 -13.38 -3.23
C SER A 45 -9.59 -13.62 -4.36
N ASN A 46 -8.94 -14.79 -4.38
CA ASN A 46 -8.06 -15.22 -5.47
C ASN A 46 -8.79 -15.43 -6.81
N LYS A 47 -10.12 -15.46 -6.79
CA LYS A 47 -10.94 -15.64 -8.00
C LYS A 47 -11.21 -14.33 -8.72
N ASP A 48 -10.92 -13.19 -8.08
CA ASP A 48 -11.14 -11.88 -8.67
C ASP A 48 -9.91 -11.40 -9.44
N GLU A 49 -9.92 -11.67 -10.74
CA GLU A 49 -8.84 -11.22 -11.64
C GLU A 49 -8.78 -9.69 -11.79
N HIS A 50 -9.89 -8.97 -11.58
CA HIS A 50 -9.87 -7.51 -11.59
C HIS A 50 -9.10 -6.96 -10.39
N LEU A 51 -9.30 -7.54 -9.21
CA LEU A 51 -8.57 -7.16 -8.00
C LEU A 51 -7.06 -7.42 -8.14
N LYS A 52 -6.67 -8.56 -8.72
CA LYS A 52 -5.26 -8.85 -8.99
C LYS A 52 -4.64 -7.85 -9.96
N LYS A 53 -5.36 -7.49 -11.04
CA LYS A 53 -4.92 -6.47 -12.00
C LYS A 53 -4.79 -5.11 -11.32
N LEU A 54 -5.77 -4.72 -10.52
CA LEU A 54 -5.74 -3.48 -9.76
C LEU A 54 -4.54 -3.44 -8.81
N MET A 55 -4.27 -4.51 -8.08
CA MET A 55 -3.14 -4.59 -7.17
C MET A 55 -1.79 -4.48 -7.90
N ARG A 56 -1.64 -5.15 -9.04
CA ARG A 56 -0.44 -5.00 -9.88
C ARG A 56 -0.23 -3.56 -10.34
N LEU A 57 -1.30 -2.92 -10.83
CA LEU A 57 -1.26 -1.52 -11.26
C LEU A 57 -0.91 -0.58 -10.10
N TYR A 58 -1.58 -0.75 -8.96
CA TYR A 58 -1.34 0.04 -7.76
C TYR A 58 0.12 -0.03 -7.31
N LEU A 59 0.67 -1.23 -7.18
CA LEU A 59 2.05 -1.44 -6.77
C LEU A 59 3.05 -0.92 -7.79
N THR A 60 2.74 -1.04 -9.09
CA THR A 60 3.59 -0.49 -10.16
C THR A 60 3.64 1.04 -10.10
N LEU A 61 2.50 1.69 -9.93
CA LEU A 61 2.44 3.16 -9.84
C LEU A 61 3.16 3.70 -8.59
N HIS A 62 3.24 2.90 -7.52
CA HIS A 62 3.88 3.30 -6.26
C HIS A 62 5.34 2.84 -6.13
N CYS A 63 5.92 2.19 -7.15
CA CYS A 63 7.32 1.76 -7.08
C CYS A 63 8.32 2.87 -7.39
N ASP A 64 7.88 3.99 -7.94
CA ASP A 64 8.70 5.17 -8.19
C ASP A 64 8.24 6.33 -7.30
N HIS A 65 9.14 6.80 -6.46
CA HIS A 65 8.94 7.92 -5.56
C HIS A 65 10.05 8.96 -5.76
N GLU A 66 9.64 10.21 -5.93
CA GLU A 66 10.60 11.31 -6.00
C GLU A 66 11.43 11.43 -4.72
N GLY A 67 12.67 11.89 -4.85
CA GLY A 67 13.61 12.02 -3.73
C GLY A 67 13.18 13.04 -2.65
N GLY A 68 12.23 13.93 -2.97
CA GLY A 68 11.67 14.91 -2.04
C GLY A 68 10.63 14.34 -1.07
N ASN A 69 10.17 13.12 -1.29
CA ASN A 69 9.28 12.44 -0.35
C ASN A 69 9.96 12.21 1.01
N ALA A 70 9.27 12.51 2.11
CA ALA A 70 9.85 12.46 3.46
C ALA A 70 10.42 11.08 3.82
N SER A 71 9.75 10.00 3.45
CA SER A 71 10.24 8.63 3.69
C SER A 71 11.48 8.31 2.87
N THR A 72 11.47 8.66 1.58
CA THR A 72 12.61 8.46 0.69
C THR A 72 13.80 9.28 1.17
N PHE A 73 13.61 10.56 1.48
CA PHE A 73 14.66 11.44 1.97
C PHE A 73 15.27 10.90 3.27
N THR A 74 14.44 10.51 4.24
CA THR A 74 14.91 9.94 5.52
C THR A 74 15.69 8.65 5.29
N SER A 75 15.21 7.76 4.43
CA SER A 75 15.92 6.52 4.07
C SER A 75 17.29 6.81 3.45
N LEU A 76 17.36 7.80 2.53
CA LEU A 76 18.61 8.20 1.89
C LEU A 76 19.60 8.82 2.90
N VAL A 77 19.13 9.66 3.80
CA VAL A 77 19.98 10.24 4.85
C VAL A 77 20.59 9.14 5.71
N VAL A 78 19.80 8.19 6.19
CA VAL A 78 20.32 7.08 7.01
C VAL A 78 21.27 6.20 6.20
N SER A 79 20.96 5.87 4.95
CA SER A 79 21.83 5.04 4.12
C SER A 79 23.15 5.73 3.76
N SER A 80 23.17 7.06 3.66
CA SER A 80 24.38 7.83 3.37
C SER A 80 25.46 7.71 4.46
N THR A 81 25.06 7.29 5.66
CA THR A 81 25.97 6.99 6.77
C THR A 81 26.56 5.59 6.73
N LEU A 82 26.33 4.84 5.64
CA LEU A 82 26.69 3.42 5.49
C LEU A 82 25.95 2.51 6.46
N SER A 83 24.82 2.94 6.98
CA SER A 83 23.88 2.10 7.73
C SER A 83 23.30 1.02 6.83
N ASP A 84 22.87 -0.12 7.40
CA ASP A 84 22.32 -1.20 6.60
C ASP A 84 20.91 -0.85 6.04
N VAL A 85 20.47 -1.64 5.07
CA VAL A 85 19.21 -1.41 4.38
C VAL A 85 17.98 -1.55 5.29
N TYR A 86 18.06 -2.35 6.35
CA TYR A 86 16.93 -2.51 7.28
C TYR A 86 16.75 -1.26 8.13
N TYR A 87 17.81 -0.69 8.66
CA TYR A 87 17.74 0.58 9.39
C TYR A 87 17.29 1.73 8.49
N SER A 88 17.78 1.79 7.25
CA SER A 88 17.40 2.82 6.29
C SER A 88 15.90 2.76 5.96
N VAL A 89 15.37 1.56 5.69
CA VAL A 89 13.94 1.39 5.42
C VAL A 89 13.10 1.61 6.68
N ALA A 90 13.56 1.16 7.84
CA ALA A 90 12.87 1.41 9.12
C ALA A 90 12.76 2.91 9.42
N ALA A 91 13.80 3.69 9.14
CA ALA A 91 13.76 5.14 9.27
C ALA A 91 12.73 5.79 8.34
N GLY A 92 12.65 5.32 7.07
CA GLY A 92 11.60 5.74 6.13
C GLY A 92 10.20 5.39 6.60
N LEU A 93 9.99 4.21 7.17
CA LEU A 93 8.71 3.81 7.74
C LEU A 93 8.33 4.64 8.97
N ASN A 94 9.30 5.05 9.79
CA ASN A 94 9.06 5.98 10.90
C ASN A 94 8.61 7.35 10.39
N ALA A 95 9.20 7.86 9.32
CA ALA A 95 8.75 9.08 8.68
C ALA A 95 7.33 8.91 8.08
N LEU A 96 7.04 7.76 7.48
CA LEU A 96 5.72 7.43 6.93
C LEU A 96 4.62 7.43 7.99
N ALA A 97 4.93 7.10 9.23
CA ALA A 97 3.97 7.10 10.34
C ALA A 97 3.48 8.51 10.72
N GLY A 98 4.15 9.56 10.26
CA GLY A 98 3.81 10.95 10.57
C GLY A 98 2.44 11.38 10.02
N PRO A 99 1.66 12.16 10.79
CA PRO A 99 0.30 12.58 10.39
C PRO A 99 0.29 13.47 9.15
N LEU A 100 1.36 14.18 8.86
CA LEU A 100 1.51 15.03 7.67
C LEU A 100 2.10 14.29 6.46
N HIS A 101 2.27 12.98 6.55
CA HIS A 101 2.85 12.18 5.47
C HIS A 101 2.01 10.93 5.17
N GLY A 102 2.36 9.76 5.65
CA GLY A 102 1.65 8.53 5.30
C GLY A 102 0.20 8.49 5.77
N ARG A 103 -0.13 9.15 6.87
CA ARG A 103 -1.50 9.29 7.35
C ARG A 103 -2.42 10.05 6.37
N ALA A 104 -1.87 10.84 5.46
CA ALA A 104 -2.66 11.51 4.43
C ALA A 104 -3.49 10.52 3.58
N ASN A 105 -3.00 9.29 3.37
CA ASN A 105 -3.77 8.25 2.69
C ASN A 105 -5.04 7.85 3.44
N GLN A 106 -5.00 7.85 4.77
CA GLN A 106 -6.18 7.54 5.60
C GLN A 106 -7.22 8.65 5.52
N GLU A 107 -6.79 9.90 5.51
CA GLU A 107 -7.69 11.05 5.36
C GLU A 107 -8.32 11.08 3.96
N CYS A 108 -7.53 10.78 2.93
CA CYS A 108 -8.05 10.63 1.57
C CYS A 108 -9.11 9.51 1.48
N LEU A 109 -8.85 8.35 2.10
CA LEU A 109 -9.82 7.27 2.15
C LEU A 109 -11.12 7.68 2.86
N ARG A 110 -11.03 8.37 3.99
CA ARG A 110 -12.20 8.90 4.69
C ARG A 110 -13.02 9.83 3.80
N PHE A 111 -12.35 10.76 3.15
CA PHE A 111 -12.98 11.68 2.21
C PHE A 111 -13.71 10.95 1.08
N VAL A 112 -13.09 9.93 0.48
CA VAL A 112 -13.72 9.11 -0.57
C VAL A 112 -14.95 8.35 -0.04
N LEU A 113 -14.88 7.83 1.19
CA LEU A 113 -16.00 7.14 1.82
C LEU A 113 -17.14 8.11 2.13
N GLU A 114 -16.86 9.33 2.62
CA GLU A 114 -17.86 10.37 2.84
C GLU A 114 -18.55 10.77 1.53
N ILE A 115 -17.80 10.91 0.44
CA ILE A 115 -18.39 11.15 -0.89
C ILE A 115 -19.32 10.01 -1.25
N LYS A 116 -18.85 8.76 -1.14
CA LYS A 116 -19.64 7.57 -1.48
C LYS A 116 -20.95 7.50 -0.68
N ASP A 117 -20.90 7.81 0.63
CA ASP A 117 -22.07 7.74 1.51
C ASP A 117 -23.07 8.89 1.29
N ASN A 118 -22.58 10.04 0.84
CA ASN A 118 -23.40 11.23 0.60
C ASN A 118 -23.91 11.36 -0.85
N PHE A 119 -23.33 10.61 -1.78
CA PHE A 119 -23.79 10.60 -3.17
C PHE A 119 -24.74 9.43 -3.40
N ASP A 120 -26.01 9.73 -3.67
CA ASP A 120 -26.95 8.73 -4.19
C ASP A 120 -26.51 8.35 -5.61
N SER A 121 -26.60 7.07 -5.95
CA SER A 121 -26.16 6.50 -7.25
C SER A 121 -26.82 7.18 -8.47
N ASN A 122 -27.93 7.87 -8.26
CA ASN A 122 -28.63 8.67 -9.28
C ASN A 122 -27.99 10.04 -9.59
N SER A 123 -27.09 10.53 -8.77
CA SER A 123 -26.42 11.82 -8.98
C SER A 123 -25.10 11.72 -9.73
N ILE A 124 -24.58 10.52 -9.96
CA ILE A 124 -23.32 10.30 -10.72
C ILE A 124 -23.49 10.70 -12.20
N SER A 125 -24.69 10.59 -12.75
CA SER A 125 -24.98 11.02 -14.12
C SER A 125 -24.84 12.52 -14.39
N SER A 126 -24.80 13.34 -13.33
CA SER A 126 -24.64 14.80 -13.47
C SER A 126 -23.17 15.24 -13.60
N TRP A 127 -22.20 14.40 -13.22
CA TRP A 127 -20.78 14.71 -13.33
C TRP A 127 -20.22 14.47 -14.73
N GLU A 128 -20.77 13.50 -15.47
CA GLU A 128 -20.36 13.21 -16.84
C GLU A 128 -20.72 14.33 -17.84
N MET A 129 -21.58 15.27 -17.47
CA MET A 129 -21.97 16.39 -18.33
C MET A 129 -21.09 17.65 -18.16
N HIS A 130 -20.08 17.64 -17.28
CA HIS A 130 -19.22 18.80 -17.01
C HIS A 130 -17.73 18.54 -17.25
N LEU A 131 -17.35 17.39 -17.83
CA LEU A 131 -16.03 17.08 -18.37
C LEU A 131 -16.07 16.99 -19.90
#